data_cb441b2348cfa49b01468d9ec0a6db63
#
_entry.id   cb441b2348cfa49b01468d9ec0a6db63
#
_cell.length_a   1.000
_cell.length_b   1.000
_cell.length_c   1.000
_cell.angle_alpha   90.00
_cell.angle_beta   90.00
_cell.angle_gamma   90.00
#
_symmetry.space_group_name_H-M   'P 1'
#
loop_
_entity.id
_entity.type
_entity.pdbx_description
1 polymer ?
#
loop_
_entity_poly.entity_id
_entity_poly.type
_entity_poly.pdbx_seq_one_letter_code
_entity_poly.pdbx_strand_id
1 'polypeptide(L)'
;MKNIFFVLILLTSFNSHTQNFNNIYADVMKIQQNSYADVKELYNEIVKPTYKDEEKVYAIAKYITENISYGKRAKFPLNTINSREGVCQDYSELFIALCDIAEIKNYYVSGDGRTSVSDIGFYNSNHSWNVVEINNEFQIFDLTWAAGYVDGNNVFVKSFNPFYFNPSPSLFILNHFPDEEKWQLLNNPVTKNQYINQPTYDQSIYNLSLKTGIVRDNNFQI
;
A
#
# COMPACT_ATOMS: atom_id res chain seq x y z
N MET A 1 -42.57 -3.14 -0.73
CA MET A 1 -41.79 -4.29 -1.25
C MET A 1 -40.66 -3.97 -2.22
N LYS A 2 -40.45 -2.70 -2.68
CA LYS A 2 -39.36 -2.33 -3.58
C LYS A 2 -37.97 -2.16 -2.88
N ASN A 3 -37.92 -1.89 -1.57
CA ASN A 3 -36.66 -1.61 -0.88
C ASN A 3 -35.87 -2.83 -0.43
N ILE A 4 -36.50 -4.01 -0.34
CA ILE A 4 -35.84 -5.25 0.09
C ILE A 4 -34.93 -5.82 -1.03
N PHE A 5 -35.33 -5.61 -2.28
CA PHE A 5 -34.56 -6.10 -3.44
C PHE A 5 -33.23 -5.34 -3.65
N PHE A 6 -33.20 -4.05 -3.32
CA PHE A 6 -32.00 -3.22 -3.47
C PHE A 6 -30.93 -3.54 -2.39
N VAL A 7 -31.37 -3.81 -1.17
CA VAL A 7 -30.48 -4.21 -0.07
C VAL A 7 -29.87 -5.59 -0.31
N LEU A 8 -30.64 -6.52 -0.88
CA LEU A 8 -30.15 -7.88 -1.18
C LEU A 8 -29.08 -7.89 -2.27
N ILE A 9 -29.24 -7.05 -3.33
CA ILE A 9 -28.27 -6.92 -4.43
C ILE A 9 -26.96 -6.29 -3.91
N LEU A 10 -27.02 -5.30 -3.03
CA LEU A 10 -25.83 -4.68 -2.43
C LEU A 10 -25.09 -5.66 -1.52
N LEU A 11 -25.79 -6.47 -0.72
CA LEU A 11 -25.18 -7.47 0.15
C LEU A 11 -24.54 -8.62 -0.65
N THR A 12 -25.15 -9.05 -1.74
CA THR A 12 -24.58 -10.11 -2.60
C THR A 12 -23.36 -9.63 -3.38
N SER A 13 -23.35 -8.40 -3.86
CA SER A 13 -22.18 -7.82 -4.55
C SER A 13 -20.99 -7.60 -3.61
N PHE A 14 -21.23 -7.15 -2.38
CA PHE A 14 -20.19 -6.98 -1.37
C PHE A 14 -19.56 -8.33 -0.96
N ASN A 15 -20.39 -9.36 -0.73
CA ASN A 15 -19.89 -10.70 -0.41
C ASN A 15 -19.09 -11.33 -1.56
N SER A 16 -19.52 -11.13 -2.82
CA SER A 16 -18.78 -11.66 -3.97
C SER A 16 -17.42 -10.98 -4.17
N HIS A 17 -17.34 -9.68 -3.93
CA HIS A 17 -16.09 -8.92 -4.04
C HIS A 17 -15.08 -9.35 -2.97
N THR A 18 -15.50 -9.42 -1.71
CA THR A 18 -14.66 -9.89 -0.60
C THR A 18 -14.19 -11.34 -0.82
N GLN A 19 -15.08 -12.21 -1.29
CA GLN A 19 -14.72 -13.61 -1.59
C GLN A 19 -13.67 -13.70 -2.69
N ASN A 20 -13.72 -12.82 -3.68
CA ASN A 20 -12.74 -12.81 -4.77
C ASN A 20 -11.33 -12.41 -4.28
N PHE A 21 -11.18 -11.39 -3.46
CA PHE A 21 -9.89 -11.03 -2.86
C PHE A 21 -9.30 -12.12 -1.96
N ASN A 22 -10.15 -12.87 -1.24
CA ASN A 22 -9.70 -14.02 -0.47
C ASN A 22 -9.16 -15.15 -1.36
N ASN A 23 -9.78 -15.39 -2.51
CA ASN A 23 -9.30 -16.36 -3.50
C ASN A 23 -7.97 -15.91 -4.12
N ILE A 24 -7.84 -14.61 -4.47
CA ILE A 24 -6.60 -14.03 -5.00
C ILE A 24 -5.47 -14.19 -3.98
N TYR A 25 -5.72 -13.87 -2.72
CA TYR A 25 -4.75 -14.07 -1.64
C TYR A 25 -4.30 -15.53 -1.55
N ALA A 26 -5.25 -16.47 -1.55
CA ALA A 26 -4.94 -17.90 -1.50
C ALA A 26 -4.13 -18.38 -2.72
N ASP A 27 -4.33 -17.79 -3.89
CA ASP A 27 -3.56 -18.10 -5.10
C ASP A 27 -2.14 -17.53 -5.01
N VAL A 28 -1.98 -16.27 -4.57
CA VAL A 28 -0.67 -15.65 -4.35
C VAL A 28 0.17 -16.43 -3.35
N MET A 29 -0.43 -16.94 -2.27
CA MET A 29 0.26 -17.73 -1.26
C MET A 29 0.75 -19.10 -1.74
N LYS A 30 0.27 -19.59 -2.89
CA LYS A 30 0.73 -20.84 -3.52
C LYS A 30 1.95 -20.64 -4.43
N ILE A 31 2.28 -19.40 -4.77
CA ILE A 31 3.41 -19.10 -5.65
C ILE A 31 4.70 -19.54 -4.97
N GLN A 32 5.41 -20.45 -5.60
CA GLN A 32 6.67 -20.96 -5.07
C GLN A 32 7.76 -19.90 -5.17
N GLN A 33 8.71 -20.00 -4.25
CA GLN A 33 9.85 -19.10 -4.25
C GLN A 33 10.90 -19.56 -5.30
N ASN A 34 10.70 -19.17 -6.55
CA ASN A 34 11.62 -19.42 -7.66
C ASN A 34 12.57 -18.24 -7.86
N SER A 35 13.66 -18.47 -8.60
CA SER A 35 14.42 -17.41 -9.23
C SER A 35 13.85 -17.14 -10.62
N TYR A 36 13.78 -15.88 -10.99
CA TYR A 36 13.19 -15.43 -12.25
C TYR A 36 14.25 -14.84 -13.15
N ALA A 37 14.12 -15.04 -14.47
CA ALA A 37 15.00 -14.45 -15.48
C ALA A 37 14.60 -12.99 -15.79
N ASP A 38 13.31 -12.66 -15.65
CA ASP A 38 12.80 -11.31 -15.78
C ASP A 38 11.55 -11.07 -14.88
N VAL A 39 11.14 -9.80 -14.80
CA VAL A 39 9.97 -9.38 -13.99
C VAL A 39 8.66 -9.91 -14.55
N LYS A 40 8.59 -10.14 -15.87
CA LYS A 40 7.38 -10.61 -16.54
C LYS A 40 7.06 -12.07 -16.23
N GLU A 41 8.09 -12.89 -16.01
CA GLU A 41 7.88 -14.28 -15.55
C GLU A 41 7.12 -14.28 -14.21
N LEU A 42 7.58 -13.50 -13.24
CA LEU A 42 6.89 -13.35 -11.97
C LEU A 42 5.47 -12.79 -12.15
N TYR A 43 5.32 -11.74 -12.98
CA TYR A 43 3.99 -11.16 -13.26
C TYR A 43 2.99 -12.22 -13.73
N ASN A 44 3.40 -13.08 -14.64
CA ASN A 44 2.55 -14.15 -15.20
C ASN A 44 2.14 -15.21 -14.15
N GLU A 45 2.93 -15.40 -13.09
CA GLU A 45 2.54 -16.26 -11.96
C GLU A 45 1.56 -15.57 -11.02
N ILE A 46 1.71 -14.25 -10.80
CA ILE A 46 0.88 -13.48 -9.87
C ILE A 46 -0.49 -13.17 -10.49
N VAL A 47 -0.52 -12.73 -11.76
CA VAL A 47 -1.69 -12.10 -12.38
C VAL A 47 -2.36 -13.04 -13.37
N LYS A 48 -3.62 -13.39 -13.10
CA LYS A 48 -4.44 -14.18 -14.04
C LYS A 48 -5.06 -13.26 -15.09
N PRO A 49 -5.22 -13.73 -16.34
CA PRO A 49 -5.86 -12.95 -17.41
C PRO A 49 -7.30 -12.50 -17.10
N THR A 50 -7.96 -13.18 -16.18
CA THR A 50 -9.34 -12.88 -15.76
C THR A 50 -9.43 -11.77 -14.70
N TYR A 51 -8.30 -11.32 -14.14
CA TYR A 51 -8.29 -10.30 -13.10
C TYR A 51 -8.60 -8.92 -13.69
N LYS A 52 -9.49 -8.19 -13.00
CA LYS A 52 -9.70 -6.75 -13.21
C LYS A 52 -8.52 -5.97 -12.66
N ASP A 53 -8.41 -4.70 -13.00
CA ASP A 53 -7.25 -3.89 -12.60
C ASP A 53 -7.07 -3.79 -11.08
N GLU A 54 -8.16 -3.64 -10.31
CA GLU A 54 -8.12 -3.69 -8.84
C GLU A 54 -7.59 -5.03 -8.31
N GLU A 55 -7.97 -6.13 -8.94
CA GLU A 55 -7.56 -7.48 -8.59
C GLU A 55 -6.09 -7.74 -8.93
N LYS A 56 -5.63 -7.21 -10.08
CA LYS A 56 -4.21 -7.25 -10.46
C LYS A 56 -3.35 -6.48 -9.45
N VAL A 57 -3.74 -5.24 -9.14
CA VAL A 57 -3.04 -4.40 -8.15
C VAL A 57 -2.99 -5.09 -6.79
N TYR A 58 -4.11 -5.64 -6.34
CA TYR A 58 -4.16 -6.37 -5.07
C TYR A 58 -3.24 -7.59 -5.06
N ALA A 59 -3.27 -8.41 -6.13
CA ALA A 59 -2.42 -9.59 -6.25
C ALA A 59 -0.92 -9.24 -6.22
N ILE A 60 -0.52 -8.22 -7.00
CA ILE A 60 0.86 -7.72 -7.05
C ILE A 60 1.28 -7.20 -5.67
N ALA A 61 0.47 -6.33 -5.06
CA ALA A 61 0.75 -5.75 -3.76
C ALA A 61 0.89 -6.83 -2.67
N LYS A 62 0.00 -7.81 -2.66
CA LYS A 62 0.05 -8.95 -1.72
C LYS A 62 1.30 -9.79 -1.94
N TYR A 63 1.65 -10.11 -3.19
CA TYR A 63 2.88 -10.85 -3.44
C TYR A 63 4.11 -10.14 -2.87
N ILE A 64 4.25 -8.84 -3.15
CA ILE A 64 5.38 -8.05 -2.67
C ILE A 64 5.44 -8.06 -1.13
N THR A 65 4.32 -7.75 -0.47
CA THR A 65 4.28 -7.67 1.00
C THR A 65 4.54 -9.02 1.68
N GLU A 66 4.16 -10.14 1.07
CA GLU A 66 4.39 -11.47 1.64
C GLU A 66 5.79 -12.01 1.35
N ASN A 67 6.40 -11.67 0.21
CA ASN A 67 7.61 -12.33 -0.26
C ASN A 67 8.88 -11.47 -0.15
N ILE A 68 8.77 -10.14 -0.01
CA ILE A 68 9.94 -9.27 0.14
C ILE A 68 10.10 -8.88 1.62
N SER A 69 11.32 -8.97 2.14
CA SER A 69 11.69 -8.53 3.48
C SER A 69 12.42 -7.18 3.42
N TYR A 70 12.23 -6.35 4.44
CA TYR A 70 12.99 -5.11 4.52
C TYR A 70 14.43 -5.38 4.95
N GLY A 71 15.39 -4.84 4.18
CA GLY A 71 16.80 -5.09 4.45
C GLY A 71 17.73 -4.34 3.50
N LYS A 72 18.60 -5.06 2.80
CA LYS A 72 19.60 -4.44 1.92
C LYS A 72 18.98 -3.94 0.61
N ARG A 73 19.50 -2.79 0.13
CA ARG A 73 19.14 -2.24 -1.16
C ARG A 73 19.47 -3.19 -2.30
N ALA A 74 18.48 -3.57 -3.09
CA ALA A 74 18.61 -4.45 -4.26
C ALA A 74 18.92 -3.69 -5.56
N LYS A 75 18.50 -2.43 -5.68
CA LYS A 75 18.70 -1.47 -6.79
C LYS A 75 17.87 -1.69 -8.05
N PHE A 76 17.43 -2.90 -8.34
CA PHE A 76 16.65 -3.20 -9.55
C PHE A 76 15.51 -4.18 -9.20
N PRO A 77 14.33 -4.06 -9.84
CA PRO A 77 13.19 -4.93 -9.58
C PRO A 77 13.51 -6.43 -9.63
N LEU A 78 14.26 -6.88 -10.62
CA LEU A 78 14.65 -8.27 -10.74
C LEU A 78 15.55 -8.75 -9.58
N ASN A 79 16.45 -7.90 -9.11
CA ASN A 79 17.29 -8.21 -7.96
C ASN A 79 16.45 -8.30 -6.68
N THR A 80 15.47 -7.39 -6.50
CA THR A 80 14.53 -7.41 -5.37
C THR A 80 13.74 -8.72 -5.35
N ILE A 81 13.26 -9.17 -6.51
CA ILE A 81 12.57 -10.45 -6.64
C ILE A 81 13.46 -11.60 -6.23
N ASN A 82 14.68 -11.67 -6.79
CA ASN A 82 15.56 -12.83 -6.62
C ASN A 82 16.26 -12.87 -5.25
N SER A 83 16.58 -11.69 -4.67
CA SER A 83 17.12 -11.63 -3.30
C SER A 83 16.04 -11.71 -2.21
N ARG A 84 14.78 -11.40 -2.54
CA ARG A 84 13.65 -11.27 -1.59
C ARG A 84 13.89 -10.25 -0.49
N GLU A 85 14.69 -9.27 -0.78
CA GLU A 85 15.10 -8.24 0.16
C GLU A 85 15.19 -6.90 -0.56
N GLY A 86 14.82 -5.81 0.11
CA GLY A 86 14.92 -4.46 -0.40
C GLY A 86 14.59 -3.40 0.65
N VAL A 87 14.86 -2.15 0.31
CA VAL A 87 14.42 -0.97 1.08
C VAL A 87 13.14 -0.38 0.45
N CYS A 88 12.57 0.66 1.03
CA CYS A 88 11.33 1.28 0.56
C CYS A 88 11.34 1.61 -0.95
N GLN A 89 12.48 2.10 -1.45
CA GLN A 89 12.64 2.37 -2.88
C GLN A 89 12.55 1.09 -3.74
N ASP A 90 13.13 -0.03 -3.28
CA ASP A 90 13.07 -1.29 -4.03
C ASP A 90 11.66 -1.88 -4.06
N TYR A 91 10.89 -1.74 -2.96
CA TYR A 91 9.46 -2.09 -2.91
C TYR A 91 8.66 -1.27 -3.93
N SER A 92 8.87 0.05 -3.92
CA SER A 92 8.17 0.96 -4.83
C SER A 92 8.53 0.71 -6.30
N GLU A 93 9.81 0.53 -6.62
CA GLU A 93 10.29 0.26 -7.98
C GLU A 93 9.80 -1.10 -8.50
N LEU A 94 9.74 -2.14 -7.65
CA LEU A 94 9.19 -3.44 -8.03
C LEU A 94 7.69 -3.36 -8.30
N PHE A 95 6.95 -2.62 -7.47
CA PHE A 95 5.52 -2.42 -7.66
C PHE A 95 5.23 -1.70 -8.98
N ILE A 96 5.99 -0.64 -9.30
CA ILE A 96 5.93 0.05 -10.59
C ILE A 96 6.15 -0.93 -11.74
N ALA A 97 7.24 -1.68 -11.71
CA ALA A 97 7.58 -2.58 -12.80
C ALA A 97 6.51 -3.64 -13.08
N LEU A 98 5.84 -4.15 -12.04
CA LEU A 98 4.75 -5.11 -12.19
C LEU A 98 3.44 -4.45 -12.65
N CYS A 99 3.12 -3.24 -12.17
CA CYS A 99 1.96 -2.47 -12.63
C CYS A 99 2.12 -2.00 -14.09
N ASP A 100 3.33 -1.65 -14.53
CA ASP A 100 3.61 -1.26 -15.92
C ASP A 100 3.35 -2.43 -16.88
N ILE A 101 3.71 -3.68 -16.50
CA ILE A 101 3.37 -4.87 -17.30
C ILE A 101 1.85 -5.07 -17.35
N ALA A 102 1.12 -4.71 -16.29
CA ALA A 102 -0.34 -4.77 -16.23
C ALA A 102 -1.03 -3.62 -16.99
N GLU A 103 -0.27 -2.65 -17.54
CA GLU A 103 -0.74 -1.40 -18.16
C GLU A 103 -1.55 -0.53 -17.19
N ILE A 104 -1.23 -0.57 -15.90
CA ILE A 104 -1.87 0.20 -14.84
C ILE A 104 -1.00 1.42 -14.51
N LYS A 105 -1.59 2.62 -14.62
CA LYS A 105 -0.90 3.85 -14.27
C LYS A 105 -0.55 3.88 -12.78
N ASN A 106 0.72 4.12 -12.52
CA ASN A 106 1.23 4.20 -11.15
C ASN A 106 2.33 5.24 -11.07
N TYR A 107 2.58 5.72 -9.85
CA TYR A 107 3.47 6.83 -9.59
C TYR A 107 4.35 6.50 -8.40
N TYR A 108 5.65 6.76 -8.54
CA TYR A 108 6.59 6.76 -7.43
C TYR A 108 6.42 8.05 -6.63
N VAL A 109 6.25 7.93 -5.33
CA VAL A 109 6.14 9.07 -4.42
C VAL A 109 7.26 8.99 -3.40
N SER A 110 8.07 10.05 -3.30
CA SER A 110 9.02 10.24 -2.21
C SER A 110 8.49 11.23 -1.19
N GLY A 111 8.97 11.11 0.04
CA GLY A 111 8.55 11.98 1.12
C GLY A 111 9.10 11.56 2.47
N ASP A 112 8.54 12.16 3.50
CA ASP A 112 8.86 11.87 4.90
C ASP A 112 7.93 10.79 5.45
N GLY A 113 8.50 9.77 6.08
CA GLY A 113 7.80 8.74 6.83
C GLY A 113 8.21 8.79 8.30
N ARG A 114 7.25 9.04 9.20
CA ARG A 114 7.49 9.15 10.64
C ARG A 114 7.21 7.86 11.37
N THR A 115 8.19 7.42 12.14
CA THR A 115 8.09 6.19 12.95
C THR A 115 8.06 6.45 14.44
N SER A 116 8.46 7.64 14.89
CA SER A 116 8.62 7.93 16.30
C SER A 116 8.34 9.38 16.68
N VAL A 117 8.18 9.62 18.01
CA VAL A 117 8.03 10.97 18.58
C VAL A 117 9.26 11.84 18.33
N SER A 118 10.45 11.25 18.20
CA SER A 118 11.69 12.00 17.90
C SER A 118 11.68 12.64 16.51
N ASP A 119 10.79 12.25 15.63
CA ASP A 119 10.67 12.80 14.27
C ASP A 119 9.86 14.11 14.25
N ILE A 120 9.23 14.50 15.38
CA ILE A 120 8.52 15.78 15.50
C ILE A 120 9.50 16.96 15.37
N GLY A 121 9.12 17.94 14.58
CA GLY A 121 9.93 19.11 14.30
C GLY A 121 10.93 18.95 13.13
N PHE A 122 11.04 17.75 12.58
CA PHE A 122 11.92 17.45 11.45
C PHE A 122 11.15 17.01 10.22
N TYR A 123 11.76 17.21 9.07
CA TYR A 123 11.34 16.68 7.79
C TYR A 123 12.57 16.11 7.07
N ASN A 124 12.49 14.84 6.76
CA ASN A 124 13.51 14.16 5.98
C ASN A 124 12.82 13.39 4.87
N SER A 125 13.13 13.64 3.60
CA SER A 125 12.64 12.79 2.51
C SER A 125 13.35 11.42 2.58
N ASN A 126 12.91 10.60 3.53
CA ASN A 126 13.56 9.35 3.96
C ASN A 126 12.78 8.09 3.53
N HIS A 127 11.63 8.28 2.88
CA HIS A 127 10.71 7.18 2.56
C HIS A 127 10.14 7.29 1.16
N SER A 128 9.62 6.17 0.64
CA SER A 128 8.92 6.14 -0.63
C SER A 128 7.78 5.13 -0.62
N TRP A 129 6.75 5.46 -1.40
CA TRP A 129 5.54 4.65 -1.59
C TRP A 129 4.98 4.85 -3.00
N ASN A 130 3.78 4.36 -3.27
CA ASN A 130 3.16 4.47 -4.58
C ASN A 130 1.76 5.04 -4.52
N VAL A 131 1.37 5.70 -5.61
CA VAL A 131 -0.02 6.04 -5.93
C VAL A 131 -0.38 5.32 -7.23
N VAL A 132 -1.53 4.67 -7.26
CA VAL A 132 -2.06 3.94 -8.42
C VAL A 132 -3.35 4.58 -8.87
N GLU A 133 -3.56 4.72 -10.19
CA GLU A 133 -4.81 5.21 -10.76
C GLU A 133 -5.66 4.03 -11.26
N ILE A 134 -6.78 3.79 -10.59
CA ILE A 134 -7.74 2.72 -10.94
C ILE A 134 -9.12 3.36 -11.09
N ASN A 135 -9.78 3.16 -12.24
CA ASN A 135 -11.11 3.70 -12.51
C ASN A 135 -11.20 5.23 -12.35
N ASN A 136 -10.14 5.97 -12.69
CA ASN A 136 -9.96 7.42 -12.49
C ASN A 136 -9.92 7.85 -11.01
N GLU A 137 -9.65 6.95 -10.09
CA GLU A 137 -9.44 7.24 -8.68
C GLU A 137 -8.00 6.92 -8.28
N PHE A 138 -7.38 7.79 -7.47
CA PHE A 138 -6.05 7.57 -6.94
C PHE A 138 -6.12 6.78 -5.63
N GLN A 139 -5.28 5.75 -5.53
CA GLN A 139 -5.17 4.87 -4.37
C GLN A 139 -3.71 4.83 -3.89
N ILE A 140 -3.50 4.93 -2.59
CA ILE A 140 -2.17 4.95 -1.98
C ILE A 140 -1.77 3.52 -1.57
N PHE A 141 -0.51 3.15 -1.83
CA PHE A 141 0.06 1.87 -1.40
C PHE A 141 1.46 2.08 -0.82
N ASP A 142 1.62 1.87 0.47
CA ASP A 142 2.94 1.72 1.08
C ASP A 142 3.21 0.25 1.38
N LEU A 143 3.82 -0.44 0.43
CA LEU A 143 4.06 -1.87 0.54
C LEU A 143 5.18 -2.22 1.52
N THR A 144 6.06 -1.27 1.83
CA THR A 144 7.12 -1.44 2.82
C THR A 144 6.53 -1.56 4.23
N TRP A 145 5.69 -0.59 4.61
CA TRP A 145 5.05 -0.59 5.94
C TRP A 145 3.89 -1.58 6.02
N ALA A 146 3.30 -1.92 4.88
CA ALA A 146 2.35 -3.04 4.80
C ALA A 146 2.99 -4.40 5.07
N ALA A 147 4.24 -4.61 4.66
CA ALA A 147 4.94 -5.91 4.81
C ALA A 147 5.33 -6.22 6.26
N GLY A 148 5.55 -5.21 7.10
CA GLY A 148 5.99 -5.40 8.47
C GLY A 148 6.70 -4.19 9.06
N TYR A 149 7.51 -4.41 10.07
CA TYR A 149 8.24 -3.35 10.78
C TYR A 149 9.63 -3.85 11.21
N VAL A 150 10.51 -2.91 11.53
CA VAL A 150 11.82 -3.20 12.14
C VAL A 150 11.68 -3.06 13.65
N ASP A 151 12.05 -4.10 14.40
CA ASP A 151 11.96 -4.12 15.86
C ASP A 151 13.10 -3.35 16.54
N GLY A 152 13.07 -3.28 17.88
CA GLY A 152 14.08 -2.60 18.67
C GLY A 152 15.50 -3.21 18.59
N ASN A 153 15.67 -4.38 17.98
CA ASN A 153 16.95 -5.03 17.71
C ASN A 153 17.43 -4.82 16.26
N ASN A 154 16.77 -3.95 15.50
CA ASN A 154 16.99 -3.74 14.07
C ASN A 154 16.74 -4.99 13.20
N VAL A 155 15.83 -5.87 13.62
CA VAL A 155 15.42 -7.06 12.87
C VAL A 155 14.06 -6.80 12.23
N PHE A 156 13.94 -7.10 10.92
CA PHE A 156 12.66 -7.01 10.24
C PHE A 156 11.71 -8.11 10.72
N VAL A 157 10.53 -7.71 11.16
CA VAL A 157 9.43 -8.58 11.56
C VAL A 157 8.34 -8.52 10.51
N LYS A 158 8.10 -9.63 9.81
CA LYS A 158 7.02 -9.78 8.86
C LYS A 158 5.68 -9.74 9.61
N SER A 159 4.86 -8.71 9.33
CA SER A 159 3.57 -8.51 9.97
C SER A 159 2.68 -7.67 9.06
N PHE A 160 1.86 -8.33 8.26
CA PHE A 160 1.01 -7.63 7.30
C PHE A 160 0.08 -6.63 7.98
N ASN A 161 0.19 -5.36 7.57
CA ASN A 161 -0.67 -4.28 8.02
C ASN A 161 -1.56 -3.78 6.87
N PRO A 162 -2.86 -4.14 6.84
CA PRO A 162 -3.76 -3.78 5.77
C PRO A 162 -4.06 -2.28 5.69
N PHE A 163 -3.74 -1.50 6.71
CA PHE A 163 -3.90 -0.05 6.69
C PHE A 163 -3.21 0.58 5.49
N TYR A 164 -2.01 0.12 5.12
CA TYR A 164 -1.20 0.67 4.06
C TYR A 164 -1.60 0.21 2.64
N PHE A 165 -2.72 -0.51 2.51
CA PHE A 165 -3.38 -0.85 1.25
C PHE A 165 -4.57 0.09 1.04
N ASN A 166 -4.37 1.18 0.32
CA ASN A 166 -5.33 2.23 0.05
C ASN A 166 -5.91 2.89 1.32
N PRO A 167 -5.07 3.45 2.21
CA PRO A 167 -5.53 4.21 3.37
C PRO A 167 -6.28 5.47 2.95
N SER A 168 -7.15 5.98 3.83
CA SER A 168 -7.67 7.33 3.66
C SER A 168 -6.52 8.35 3.64
N PRO A 169 -6.45 9.27 2.66
CA PRO A 169 -5.43 10.31 2.61
C PRO A 169 -5.31 11.13 3.90
N SER A 170 -6.43 11.42 4.57
CA SER A 170 -6.48 12.17 5.83
C SER A 170 -5.83 11.43 7.01
N LEU A 171 -5.80 10.11 6.99
CA LEU A 171 -5.08 9.31 7.98
C LEU A 171 -3.62 9.08 7.58
N PHE A 172 -3.38 8.91 6.28
CA PHE A 172 -2.04 8.66 5.78
C PHE A 172 -1.11 9.86 6.00
N ILE A 173 -1.63 11.10 5.84
CA ILE A 173 -0.88 12.34 6.06
C ILE A 173 -0.42 12.51 7.52
N LEU A 174 -0.96 11.77 8.47
CA LEU A 174 -0.55 11.88 9.87
C LEU A 174 0.88 11.41 10.11
N ASN A 175 1.40 10.52 9.27
CA ASN A 175 2.76 10.01 9.37
C ASN A 175 3.51 9.91 8.02
N HIS A 176 2.89 10.30 6.91
CA HIS A 176 3.49 10.34 5.58
C HIS A 176 3.26 11.69 4.92
N PHE A 177 4.33 12.41 4.60
CA PHE A 177 4.23 13.70 3.92
C PHE A 177 4.98 13.65 2.59
N PRO A 178 4.30 13.71 1.43
CA PRO A 178 4.95 13.64 0.13
C PRO A 178 5.74 14.91 -0.19
N ASP A 179 6.84 14.77 -0.95
CA ASP A 179 7.62 15.89 -1.46
C ASP A 179 6.81 16.80 -2.38
N GLU A 180 5.90 16.21 -3.16
CA GLU A 180 4.97 16.94 -4.03
C GLU A 180 3.55 16.96 -3.42
N GLU A 181 3.02 18.16 -3.19
CA GLU A 181 1.72 18.40 -2.55
C GLU A 181 0.56 17.61 -3.18
N LYS A 182 0.54 17.46 -4.51
CA LYS A 182 -0.52 16.74 -5.22
C LYS A 182 -0.73 15.31 -4.73
N TRP A 183 0.35 14.67 -4.22
CA TRP A 183 0.30 13.30 -3.72
C TRP A 183 -0.21 13.15 -2.30
N GLN A 184 -0.59 14.26 -1.65
CA GLN A 184 -1.37 14.19 -0.42
C GLN A 184 -2.79 13.67 -0.67
N LEU A 185 -3.31 13.85 -1.88
CA LEU A 185 -4.67 13.50 -2.30
C LEU A 185 -5.77 14.10 -1.39
N LEU A 186 -5.48 15.25 -0.79
CA LEU A 186 -6.38 16.00 0.10
C LEU A 186 -6.99 17.19 -0.64
N ASN A 187 -8.28 17.46 -0.39
CA ASN A 187 -8.94 18.67 -0.90
C ASN A 187 -8.32 19.96 -0.31
N ASN A 188 -7.85 19.88 0.93
CA ASN A 188 -7.13 20.95 1.61
C ASN A 188 -5.76 20.38 2.07
N PRO A 189 -4.71 20.56 1.28
CA PRO A 189 -3.40 20.04 1.61
C PRO A 189 -2.84 20.59 2.91
N VAL A 190 -2.19 19.73 3.67
CA VAL A 190 -1.44 20.09 4.88
C VAL A 190 -0.12 20.73 4.48
N THR A 191 0.22 21.87 5.06
CA THR A 191 1.53 22.49 4.82
C THR A 191 2.64 21.71 5.53
N LYS A 192 3.87 21.83 5.02
CA LYS A 192 5.05 21.22 5.69
C LYS A 192 5.16 21.66 7.15
N ASN A 193 4.89 22.94 7.45
CA ASN A 193 4.96 23.46 8.82
C ASN A 193 3.90 22.84 9.74
N GLN A 194 2.69 22.60 9.25
CA GLN A 194 1.66 21.88 10.01
C GLN A 194 2.09 20.44 10.26
N TYR A 195 2.57 19.74 9.22
CA TYR A 195 3.03 18.37 9.35
C TYR A 195 4.17 18.21 10.37
N ILE A 196 5.22 19.01 10.30
CA ILE A 196 6.38 18.88 11.22
C ILE A 196 6.03 19.16 12.69
N ASN A 197 4.99 19.95 12.94
CA ASN A 197 4.55 20.32 14.29
C ASN A 197 3.34 19.52 14.80
N GLN A 198 2.73 18.66 13.97
CA GLN A 198 1.63 17.81 14.43
C GLN A 198 2.15 16.69 15.34
N PRO A 199 1.34 16.20 16.29
CA PRO A 199 1.70 15.06 17.13
C PRO A 199 1.87 13.80 16.28
N THR A 200 2.67 12.87 16.77
CA THR A 200 2.70 11.49 16.22
C THR A 200 1.54 10.70 16.83
N TYR A 201 1.02 9.80 16.05
CA TYR A 201 -0.08 8.94 16.46
C TYR A 201 0.39 7.50 16.55
N ASP A 202 -0.08 6.79 17.57
CA ASP A 202 0.16 5.36 17.72
C ASP A 202 -0.54 4.59 16.59
N GLN A 203 0.11 3.54 16.08
CA GLN A 203 -0.44 2.71 14.99
C GLN A 203 -1.80 2.08 15.33
N SER A 204 -2.17 1.97 16.61
CA SER A 204 -3.49 1.49 17.03
C SER A 204 -4.65 2.36 16.53
N ILE A 205 -4.43 3.66 16.30
CA ILE A 205 -5.43 4.57 15.69
C ILE A 205 -5.78 4.09 14.28
N TYR A 206 -4.81 3.67 13.51
CA TYR A 206 -5.02 3.17 12.15
C TYR A 206 -5.83 1.86 12.15
N ASN A 207 -5.58 0.99 13.13
CA ASN A 207 -6.32 -0.25 13.30
C ASN A 207 -7.77 -0.02 13.78
N LEU A 208 -8.01 1.04 14.53
CA LEU A 208 -9.34 1.41 14.98
C LEU A 208 -10.23 1.87 13.81
N SER A 209 -9.70 2.66 12.91
CA SER A 209 -10.40 3.14 11.71
C SER A 209 -10.85 2.00 10.78
N LEU A 210 -10.05 0.95 10.65
CA LEU A 210 -10.41 -0.25 9.88
C LEU A 210 -11.56 -1.03 10.51
N LYS A 211 -11.64 -1.07 11.84
CA LYS A 211 -12.71 -1.79 12.57
C LYS A 211 -14.03 -1.05 12.61
N THR A 212 -14.01 0.27 12.62
CA THR A 212 -15.20 1.08 12.84
C THR A 212 -15.86 1.57 11.55
N GLY A 213 -15.19 1.47 10.40
CA GLY A 213 -15.69 1.97 9.12
C GLY A 213 -15.91 3.50 9.08
N ILE A 214 -15.43 4.22 10.10
CA ILE A 214 -15.74 5.64 10.36
C ILE A 214 -15.01 6.58 9.40
N VAL A 215 -14.00 6.10 8.64
CA VAL A 215 -13.16 6.99 7.84
C VAL A 215 -13.46 6.86 6.35
N ARG A 216 -14.67 7.21 5.96
CA ARG A 216 -15.01 7.61 4.58
C ARG A 216 -15.50 9.05 4.49
N ASP A 217 -15.29 9.86 5.51
CA ASP A 217 -15.74 11.24 5.48
C ASP A 217 -14.57 12.21 5.35
N ASN A 218 -14.56 12.95 4.21
CA ASN A 218 -13.54 13.95 3.86
C ASN A 218 -13.59 15.21 4.77
N ASN A 219 -14.18 15.12 5.95
CA ASN A 219 -14.46 16.25 6.84
C ASN A 219 -13.76 16.17 8.20
N PHE A 220 -12.60 15.55 8.31
CA PHE A 220 -11.80 15.72 9.52
C PHE A 220 -11.18 17.13 9.50
N GLN A 221 -11.84 18.08 10.13
CA GLN A 221 -11.22 19.31 10.59
C GLN A 221 -10.58 19.00 11.97
N ILE A 222 -9.25 19.11 12.03
CA ILE A 222 -8.49 19.18 13.27
C ILE A 222 -8.57 20.59 13.81
#